data_0cfe873ac6a1d95221a7d7785bc3fb44
#
_entry.id   0cfe873ac6a1d95221a7d7785bc3fb44
#
_cell.length_a   1.000
_cell.length_b   1.000
_cell.length_c   1.000
_cell.angle_alpha   90.00
_cell.angle_beta   90.00
_cell.angle_gamma   90.00
#
_symmetry.space_group_name_H-M   'P 1'
#
loop_
_entity.id
_entity.type
_entity.pdbx_description
1 polymer ?
#
loop_
_entity_poly.entity_id
_entity_poly.type
_entity_poly.pdbx_seq_one_letter_code
_entity_poly.pdbx_strand_id
1 'polypeptide(L)'
;MARRRAQAETFPARMKMRLHRVRIGLRRSGVDYFRGDGSDWVALVGLLLTVPVIACGTLLNSVWCSPTALVLPIVAGGLLLRPASLLGLYAAAAAALIVESVSLGPYSEGAARVTPGTVLVVAACGFFGLLIAQFRSRVGVPWRRGGTMLFDLRERIRVQSKLPQLPKAWHREMALRPAGGQSFSGDFVVAARTNGGRTLEAVLTDVSGKGMDAGSRALLLSGAFGGLLGSLPPHAFLPAANGYLLRQDWDEGFATSIHLVLDLESGDYELFSAGHPPGLQLSAGSGRWEEKAAEGPLLGVYDGAQFDSIKGSLRPGDVLMLFTDGLVETSDRDIAEGIDRLTGEADRYVSGGFHGAAWHLIEAVAKDVNDDRALLLICRDA
;
A
#
# COMPACT_ATOMS: atom_id res chain seq x y z
N MET A 1 -15.81 51.26 21.62
CA MET A 1 -17.01 50.40 21.74
C MET A 1 -17.50 49.78 20.42
N ALA A 2 -17.10 50.24 19.26
CA ALA A 2 -17.58 49.71 17.95
C ALA A 2 -16.97 48.36 17.47
N ARG A 3 -15.77 48.00 17.92
CA ARG A 3 -15.12 46.73 17.51
C ARG A 3 -15.67 45.46 18.18
N ARG A 4 -16.39 45.55 19.27
CA ARG A 4 -17.01 44.37 19.96
C ARG A 4 -18.38 43.98 19.39
N ARG A 5 -19.08 44.86 18.65
CA ARG A 5 -20.36 44.49 18.02
C ARG A 5 -20.22 43.74 16.71
N ALA A 6 -19.12 43.90 15.98
CA ALA A 6 -18.89 43.19 14.70
C ALA A 6 -18.53 41.70 14.84
N GLN A 7 -18.10 41.25 16.02
CA GLN A 7 -17.78 39.82 16.27
C GLN A 7 -18.97 38.97 16.73
N ALA A 8 -20.05 39.57 17.21
CA ALA A 8 -21.20 38.84 17.73
C ALA A 8 -22.21 38.40 16.63
N GLU A 9 -22.22 39.06 15.47
CA GLU A 9 -23.16 38.72 14.40
C GLU A 9 -22.68 37.65 13.41
N THR A 10 -21.43 37.24 13.45
CA THR A 10 -20.89 36.25 12.49
C THR A 10 -20.96 34.80 12.97
N PHE A 11 -21.22 34.59 14.27
CA PHE A 11 -21.24 33.22 14.86
C PHE A 11 -22.43 32.36 14.42
N PRO A 12 -23.67 32.86 14.36
CA PRO A 12 -24.83 32.03 13.94
C PRO A 12 -24.82 31.72 12.44
N ALA A 13 -24.25 32.62 11.61
CA ALA A 13 -24.18 32.39 10.16
C ALA A 13 -23.21 31.28 9.78
N ARG A 14 -22.06 31.19 10.44
CA ARG A 14 -21.06 30.11 10.24
C ARG A 14 -21.55 28.75 10.72
N MET A 15 -22.34 28.72 11.77
CA MET A 15 -22.94 27.48 12.27
C MET A 15 -24.08 26.98 11.37
N LYS A 16 -24.92 27.86 10.84
CA LYS A 16 -25.95 27.51 9.83
C LYS A 16 -25.30 26.98 8.53
N MET A 17 -24.19 27.56 8.10
CA MET A 17 -23.49 27.12 6.89
C MET A 17 -22.78 25.75 7.10
N ARG A 18 -22.26 25.45 8.31
CA ARG A 18 -21.74 24.12 8.65
C ARG A 18 -22.85 23.06 8.71
N LEU A 19 -23.97 23.36 9.34
CA LEU A 19 -25.13 22.46 9.39
C LEU A 19 -25.72 22.21 8.01
N HIS A 20 -25.76 23.24 7.13
CA HIS A 20 -26.21 23.07 5.75
C HIS A 20 -25.25 22.19 4.91
N ARG A 21 -23.92 22.33 5.07
CA ARG A 21 -22.93 21.45 4.43
C ARG A 21 -23.00 20.00 4.94
N VAL A 22 -23.20 19.80 6.23
CA VAL A 22 -23.39 18.45 6.81
C VAL A 22 -24.69 17.83 6.30
N ARG A 23 -25.78 18.61 6.17
CA ARG A 23 -27.08 18.13 5.66
C ARG A 23 -27.03 17.81 4.16
N ILE A 24 -26.26 18.58 3.37
CA ILE A 24 -26.02 18.31 1.93
C ILE A 24 -25.08 17.09 1.79
N GLY A 25 -24.07 16.94 2.65
CA GLY A 25 -23.18 15.78 2.69
C GLY A 25 -23.94 14.48 3.02
N LEU A 26 -24.81 14.51 4.02
CA LEU A 26 -25.67 13.37 4.40
C LEU A 26 -26.70 13.01 3.31
N ARG A 27 -27.27 14.01 2.61
CA ARG A 27 -28.18 13.74 1.49
C ARG A 27 -27.45 13.20 0.26
N ARG A 28 -26.24 13.67 -0.05
CA ARG A 28 -25.40 13.10 -1.12
C ARG A 28 -24.93 11.69 -0.78
N SER A 29 -24.48 11.44 0.44
CA SER A 29 -24.10 10.08 0.89
C SER A 29 -25.27 9.09 0.80
N GLY A 30 -26.51 9.50 1.06
CA GLY A 30 -27.69 8.65 0.93
C GLY A 30 -28.07 8.36 -0.52
N VAL A 31 -27.93 9.35 -1.41
CA VAL A 31 -28.26 9.18 -2.84
C VAL A 31 -27.16 8.40 -3.57
N ASP A 32 -25.90 8.59 -3.20
CA ASP A 32 -24.77 7.83 -3.76
C ASP A 32 -24.74 6.38 -3.26
N TYR A 33 -25.33 6.10 -2.10
CA TYR A 33 -25.51 4.73 -1.59
C TYR A 33 -26.44 3.89 -2.44
N PHE A 34 -27.45 4.52 -3.09
CA PHE A 34 -28.39 3.87 -4.00
C PHE A 34 -27.97 3.92 -5.48
N ARG A 35 -26.99 4.75 -5.83
CA ARG A 35 -26.45 4.81 -7.18
C ARG A 35 -25.34 3.77 -7.31
N GLY A 36 -25.73 2.50 -7.56
CA GLY A 36 -24.79 1.42 -7.84
C GLY A 36 -23.93 1.74 -9.07
N ASP A 37 -22.66 1.45 -9.00
CA ASP A 37 -21.79 1.40 -10.18
C ASP A 37 -22.44 0.47 -11.21
N GLY A 38 -22.34 0.79 -12.50
CA GLY A 38 -22.95 0.00 -13.58
C GLY A 38 -22.61 -1.50 -13.54
N SER A 39 -21.53 -1.89 -12.85
CA SER A 39 -21.13 -3.28 -12.64
C SER A 39 -22.00 -4.04 -11.61
N ASP A 40 -22.49 -3.36 -10.57
CA ASP A 40 -23.38 -3.97 -9.56
C ASP A 40 -24.74 -4.30 -10.18
N TRP A 41 -25.21 -3.42 -11.07
CA TRP A 41 -26.45 -3.62 -11.81
C TRP A 41 -26.36 -4.81 -12.80
N VAL A 42 -25.27 -4.95 -13.52
CA VAL A 42 -25.05 -6.09 -14.43
C VAL A 42 -25.00 -7.40 -13.65
N ALA A 43 -24.32 -7.45 -12.51
CA ALA A 43 -24.29 -8.63 -11.65
C ALA A 43 -25.66 -8.98 -11.07
N LEU A 44 -26.41 -7.96 -10.61
CA LEU A 44 -27.78 -8.14 -10.09
C LEU A 44 -28.70 -8.68 -11.19
N VAL A 45 -28.72 -8.09 -12.37
CA VAL A 45 -29.56 -8.55 -13.50
C VAL A 45 -29.16 -9.97 -13.92
N GLY A 46 -27.85 -10.27 -14.02
CA GLY A 46 -27.38 -11.60 -14.33
C GLY A 46 -27.87 -12.64 -13.32
N LEU A 47 -27.78 -12.35 -12.02
CA LEU A 47 -28.26 -13.27 -10.97
C LEU A 47 -29.78 -13.34 -10.91
N LEU A 48 -30.50 -12.23 -11.12
CA LEU A 48 -31.95 -12.26 -11.20
C LEU A 48 -32.47 -13.12 -12.37
N LEU A 49 -31.76 -13.15 -13.50
CA LEU A 49 -32.12 -14.03 -14.63
C LEU A 49 -31.87 -15.52 -14.34
N THR A 50 -30.93 -15.85 -13.47
CA THR A 50 -30.71 -17.28 -13.11
C THR A 50 -31.82 -17.85 -12.24
N VAL A 51 -32.51 -17.04 -11.43
CA VAL A 51 -33.60 -17.49 -10.56
C VAL A 51 -34.77 -18.12 -11.36
N PRO A 52 -35.39 -17.42 -12.35
CA PRO A 52 -36.44 -18.01 -13.15
C PRO A 52 -35.97 -19.17 -14.02
N VAL A 53 -34.72 -19.17 -14.48
CA VAL A 53 -34.16 -20.34 -15.22
C VAL A 53 -34.12 -21.58 -14.34
N ILE A 54 -33.66 -21.48 -13.09
CA ILE A 54 -33.63 -22.54 -12.12
C ILE A 54 -35.06 -22.99 -11.81
N ALA A 55 -35.97 -22.06 -11.52
CA ALA A 55 -37.36 -22.38 -11.22
C ALA A 55 -38.07 -23.09 -12.40
N CYS A 56 -37.90 -22.64 -13.63
CA CYS A 56 -38.39 -23.31 -14.81
C CYS A 56 -37.78 -24.72 -14.96
N GLY A 57 -36.49 -24.86 -14.76
CA GLY A 57 -35.80 -26.15 -14.80
C GLY A 57 -36.37 -27.15 -13.77
N THR A 58 -36.64 -26.66 -12.56
CA THR A 58 -37.26 -27.47 -11.48
C THR A 58 -38.69 -27.89 -11.83
N LEU A 59 -39.47 -26.99 -12.42
CA LEU A 59 -40.86 -27.30 -12.83
C LEU A 59 -40.94 -28.26 -14.03
N LEU A 60 -40.00 -28.17 -14.98
CA LEU A 60 -39.96 -29.03 -16.18
C LEU A 60 -39.39 -30.41 -15.88
N ASN A 61 -38.35 -30.49 -15.07
CA ASN A 61 -37.71 -31.77 -14.72
C ASN A 61 -37.07 -31.73 -13.33
N SER A 62 -37.87 -32.05 -12.32
CA SER A 62 -37.49 -32.01 -10.91
C SER A 62 -36.46 -33.10 -10.51
N VAL A 63 -36.18 -34.05 -11.40
CA VAL A 63 -35.13 -35.07 -11.17
C VAL A 63 -33.73 -34.50 -11.40
N TRP A 64 -33.58 -33.62 -12.42
CA TRP A 64 -32.30 -33.02 -12.76
C TRP A 64 -32.08 -31.65 -12.10
N CYS A 65 -33.12 -30.91 -11.84
CA CYS A 65 -33.09 -29.63 -11.13
C CYS A 65 -33.81 -29.69 -9.80
N SER A 66 -33.13 -29.45 -8.71
CA SER A 66 -33.72 -29.39 -7.37
C SER A 66 -33.98 -27.96 -6.94
N PRO A 67 -35.02 -27.63 -6.16
CA PRO A 67 -35.27 -26.32 -5.55
C PRO A 67 -34.08 -25.78 -4.75
N THR A 68 -33.22 -26.66 -4.23
CA THR A 68 -31.99 -26.32 -3.53
C THR A 68 -30.96 -25.61 -4.44
N ALA A 69 -31.10 -25.73 -5.78
CA ALA A 69 -30.21 -25.03 -6.71
C ALA A 69 -30.30 -23.51 -6.59
N LEU A 70 -31.36 -22.93 -6.01
CA LEU A 70 -31.51 -21.54 -5.68
C LEU A 70 -30.46 -21.03 -4.68
N VAL A 71 -29.77 -21.93 -3.97
CA VAL A 71 -28.60 -21.58 -3.13
C VAL A 71 -27.47 -20.97 -3.97
N LEU A 72 -27.29 -21.36 -5.22
CA LEU A 72 -26.20 -20.89 -6.08
C LEU A 72 -26.28 -19.36 -6.33
N PRO A 73 -27.39 -18.80 -6.84
CA PRO A 73 -27.50 -17.34 -7.00
C PRO A 73 -27.49 -16.59 -5.66
N ILE A 74 -27.99 -17.19 -4.57
CA ILE A 74 -28.00 -16.59 -3.23
C ILE A 74 -26.57 -16.43 -2.70
N VAL A 75 -25.74 -17.48 -2.77
CA VAL A 75 -24.34 -17.44 -2.35
C VAL A 75 -23.53 -16.50 -3.24
N ALA A 76 -23.70 -16.60 -4.57
CA ALA A 76 -23.03 -15.70 -5.52
C ALA A 76 -23.43 -14.25 -5.26
N GLY A 77 -24.72 -13.98 -4.97
CA GLY A 77 -25.21 -12.67 -4.60
C GLY A 77 -24.56 -12.14 -3.31
N GLY A 78 -24.46 -12.97 -2.27
CA GLY A 78 -23.77 -12.62 -1.01
C GLY A 78 -22.32 -12.20 -1.22
N LEU A 79 -21.63 -12.82 -2.20
CA LEU A 79 -20.25 -12.48 -2.56
C LEU A 79 -20.12 -11.27 -3.47
N LEU A 80 -21.09 -11.01 -4.36
CA LEU A 80 -20.95 -10.03 -5.42
C LEU A 80 -21.74 -8.74 -5.20
N LEU A 81 -22.93 -8.82 -4.55
CA LEU A 81 -23.87 -7.71 -4.42
C LEU A 81 -23.70 -6.93 -3.13
N ARG A 82 -24.21 -5.69 -3.14
CA ARG A 82 -24.38 -4.88 -1.93
C ARG A 82 -25.60 -5.36 -1.13
N PRO A 83 -25.67 -5.13 0.19
CA PRO A 83 -26.79 -5.60 1.03
C PRO A 83 -28.16 -5.18 0.48
N ALA A 84 -28.30 -3.97 -0.05
CA ALA A 84 -29.57 -3.47 -0.62
C ALA A 84 -30.00 -4.24 -1.88
N SER A 85 -29.07 -4.50 -2.81
CA SER A 85 -29.33 -5.25 -4.04
C SER A 85 -29.57 -6.73 -3.74
N LEU A 86 -28.93 -7.27 -2.71
CA LEU A 86 -29.07 -8.64 -2.25
C LEU A 86 -30.48 -8.94 -1.74
N LEU A 87 -31.13 -7.98 -1.07
CA LEU A 87 -32.53 -8.11 -0.63
C LEU A 87 -33.48 -8.33 -1.82
N GLY A 88 -33.26 -7.63 -2.94
CA GLY A 88 -34.04 -7.83 -4.16
C GLY A 88 -33.89 -9.24 -4.74
N LEU A 89 -32.65 -9.78 -4.75
CA LEU A 89 -32.41 -11.15 -5.18
C LEU A 89 -33.06 -12.17 -4.25
N TYR A 90 -33.07 -11.94 -2.95
CA TYR A 90 -33.72 -12.83 -1.97
C TYR A 90 -35.26 -12.81 -2.11
N ALA A 91 -35.83 -11.66 -2.38
CA ALA A 91 -37.27 -11.55 -2.67
C ALA A 91 -37.64 -12.36 -3.93
N ALA A 92 -36.82 -12.29 -4.98
CA ALA A 92 -37.02 -13.09 -6.19
C ALA A 92 -36.87 -14.60 -5.93
N ALA A 93 -35.86 -15.01 -5.17
CA ALA A 93 -35.67 -16.42 -4.80
C ALA A 93 -36.81 -16.94 -3.91
N ALA A 94 -37.28 -16.15 -2.96
CA ALA A 94 -38.43 -16.50 -2.12
C ALA A 94 -39.73 -16.65 -2.96
N ALA A 95 -39.95 -15.74 -3.91
CA ALA A 95 -41.07 -15.84 -4.83
C ALA A 95 -41.01 -17.14 -5.71
N ALA A 96 -39.79 -17.47 -6.20
CA ALA A 96 -39.56 -18.68 -6.95
C ALA A 96 -39.89 -19.95 -6.10
N LEU A 97 -39.43 -20.01 -4.85
CA LEU A 97 -39.72 -21.10 -3.92
C LEU A 97 -41.22 -21.26 -3.64
N ILE A 98 -41.94 -20.15 -3.51
CA ILE A 98 -43.41 -20.14 -3.33
C ILE A 98 -44.07 -20.74 -4.58
N VAL A 99 -43.70 -20.27 -5.78
CA VAL A 99 -44.26 -20.79 -7.04
C VAL A 99 -43.96 -22.30 -7.17
N GLU A 100 -42.74 -22.73 -6.92
CA GLU A 100 -42.37 -24.16 -6.95
C GLU A 100 -43.16 -24.97 -5.92
N SER A 101 -43.31 -24.46 -4.70
CA SER A 101 -44.09 -25.16 -3.64
C SER A 101 -45.55 -25.34 -4.00
N VAL A 102 -46.18 -24.33 -4.63
CA VAL A 102 -47.59 -24.41 -5.06
C VAL A 102 -47.77 -25.31 -6.29
N SER A 103 -46.79 -25.20 -7.26
CA SER A 103 -46.92 -25.93 -8.54
C SER A 103 -46.58 -27.43 -8.41
N LEU A 104 -45.61 -27.79 -7.57
CA LEU A 104 -45.23 -29.21 -7.39
C LEU A 104 -46.13 -29.96 -6.43
N GLY A 105 -46.98 -29.30 -5.64
CA GLY A 105 -47.96 -29.90 -4.73
C GLY A 105 -47.35 -30.75 -3.60
N PRO A 106 -48.13 -31.08 -2.55
CA PRO A 106 -47.63 -31.81 -1.40
C PRO A 106 -47.44 -33.32 -1.64
N TYR A 107 -47.95 -33.91 -2.76
CA TYR A 107 -48.11 -35.38 -2.92
C TYR A 107 -47.64 -35.97 -4.27
N SER A 108 -46.68 -35.43 -4.99
CA SER A 108 -46.13 -36.10 -6.18
C SER A 108 -45.05 -37.12 -5.79
N GLU A 109 -45.29 -38.40 -6.08
CA GLU A 109 -44.33 -39.49 -5.88
C GLU A 109 -43.13 -39.31 -6.84
N GLY A 110 -41.90 -39.32 -6.28
CA GLY A 110 -40.66 -39.34 -7.07
C GLY A 110 -40.07 -38.06 -7.52
N ALA A 111 -40.69 -36.88 -7.25
CA ALA A 111 -40.15 -35.58 -7.67
C ALA A 111 -39.47 -34.78 -6.52
N ALA A 112 -38.46 -33.99 -6.84
CA ALA A 112 -37.86 -33.08 -5.89
C ALA A 112 -38.91 -32.07 -5.41
N ARG A 113 -39.10 -31.98 -4.09
CA ARG A 113 -40.10 -31.12 -3.44
C ARG A 113 -39.46 -29.98 -2.72
N VAL A 114 -40.21 -28.88 -2.53
CA VAL A 114 -39.84 -27.87 -1.56
C VAL A 114 -40.13 -28.42 -0.16
N THR A 115 -39.11 -28.99 0.46
CA THR A 115 -39.22 -29.51 1.83
C THR A 115 -38.90 -28.41 2.84
N PRO A 116 -39.33 -28.52 4.12
CA PRO A 116 -38.89 -27.61 5.18
C PRO A 116 -37.36 -27.51 5.29
N GLY A 117 -36.65 -28.63 5.00
CA GLY A 117 -35.20 -28.66 4.94
C GLY A 117 -34.61 -27.77 3.81
N THR A 118 -35.24 -27.80 2.62
CA THR A 118 -34.87 -26.92 1.51
C THR A 118 -34.99 -25.43 1.89
N VAL A 119 -36.12 -25.06 2.49
CA VAL A 119 -36.37 -23.69 2.94
C VAL A 119 -35.35 -23.26 4.00
N LEU A 120 -35.06 -24.17 4.96
CA LEU A 120 -34.08 -23.90 6.00
C LEU A 120 -32.66 -23.71 5.43
N VAL A 121 -32.22 -24.52 4.48
CA VAL A 121 -30.91 -24.39 3.83
C VAL A 121 -30.82 -23.09 3.05
N VAL A 122 -31.83 -22.75 2.25
CA VAL A 122 -31.86 -21.53 1.46
C VAL A 122 -31.86 -20.30 2.38
N ALA A 123 -32.64 -20.31 3.47
CA ALA A 123 -32.69 -19.23 4.44
C ALA A 123 -31.37 -19.08 5.20
N ALA A 124 -30.74 -20.19 5.60
CA ALA A 124 -29.44 -20.19 6.25
C ALA A 124 -28.35 -19.61 5.32
N CYS A 125 -28.28 -20.05 4.07
CA CYS A 125 -27.35 -19.53 3.07
C CYS A 125 -27.62 -18.02 2.82
N GLY A 126 -28.88 -17.59 2.78
CA GLY A 126 -29.27 -16.19 2.67
C GLY A 126 -28.79 -15.36 3.86
N PHE A 127 -28.99 -15.86 5.07
CA PHE A 127 -28.53 -15.20 6.29
C PHE A 127 -26.99 -15.05 6.31
N PHE A 128 -26.23 -16.10 6.03
CA PHE A 128 -24.78 -16.02 5.95
C PHE A 128 -24.31 -15.10 4.81
N GLY A 129 -24.97 -15.15 3.64
CA GLY A 129 -24.69 -14.24 2.53
C GLY A 129 -24.92 -12.77 2.91
N LEU A 130 -25.97 -12.47 3.68
CA LEU A 130 -26.24 -11.12 4.19
C LEU A 130 -25.19 -10.67 5.21
N LEU A 131 -24.78 -11.56 6.13
CA LEU A 131 -23.70 -11.27 7.07
C LEU A 131 -22.41 -10.94 6.33
N ILE A 132 -22.00 -11.75 5.36
CA ILE A 132 -20.81 -11.52 4.54
C ILE A 132 -20.91 -10.17 3.82
N ALA A 133 -22.05 -9.87 3.19
CA ALA A 133 -22.28 -8.61 2.49
C ALA A 133 -22.22 -7.40 3.45
N GLN A 134 -22.77 -7.53 4.68
CA GLN A 134 -22.69 -6.49 5.71
C GLN A 134 -21.29 -6.27 6.24
N PHE A 135 -20.56 -7.35 6.59
CA PHE A 135 -19.16 -7.23 7.01
C PHE A 135 -18.32 -6.56 5.95
N ARG A 136 -18.46 -6.99 4.70
CA ARG A 136 -17.77 -6.41 3.55
C ARG A 136 -18.12 -4.93 3.34
N SER A 137 -19.37 -4.54 3.52
CA SER A 137 -19.79 -3.14 3.39
C SER A 137 -19.26 -2.25 4.51
N ARG A 138 -19.08 -2.79 5.73
CA ARG A 138 -18.46 -2.07 6.86
C ARG A 138 -16.97 -1.86 6.67
N VAL A 139 -16.26 -2.84 6.08
CA VAL A 139 -14.83 -2.72 5.76
C VAL A 139 -14.59 -1.80 4.56
N GLY A 140 -15.65 -1.42 3.82
CA GLY A 140 -15.54 -0.46 2.69
C GLY A 140 -14.86 -1.02 1.44
N VAL A 141 -14.58 -2.33 1.38
CA VAL A 141 -13.86 -2.97 0.27
C VAL A 141 -14.85 -3.78 -0.62
N PRO A 142 -15.27 -3.26 -1.77
CA PRO A 142 -16.00 -4.05 -2.76
C PRO A 142 -15.08 -5.16 -3.29
N TRP A 143 -15.59 -6.38 -3.43
CA TRP A 143 -14.84 -7.55 -3.91
C TRP A 143 -14.01 -7.29 -5.17
N ARG A 144 -14.53 -6.51 -6.12
CA ARG A 144 -13.83 -6.14 -7.36
C ARG A 144 -12.79 -5.01 -7.18
N ARG A 145 -12.87 -4.21 -6.11
CA ARG A 145 -11.94 -3.09 -5.85
C ARG A 145 -10.85 -3.44 -4.83
N GLY A 146 -10.98 -4.54 -4.10
CA GLY A 146 -9.93 -4.96 -3.18
C GLY A 146 -8.59 -5.19 -3.89
N GLY A 147 -8.61 -5.87 -5.03
CA GLY A 147 -7.42 -6.03 -5.87
C GLY A 147 -6.92 -4.71 -6.45
N THR A 148 -7.82 -3.86 -6.96
CA THR A 148 -7.44 -2.54 -7.52
C THR A 148 -6.94 -1.58 -6.44
N MET A 149 -7.47 -1.63 -5.22
CA MET A 149 -6.99 -0.80 -4.11
C MET A 149 -5.57 -1.17 -3.69
N LEU A 150 -5.23 -2.45 -3.66
CA LEU A 150 -3.88 -2.93 -3.42
C LEU A 150 -2.93 -2.52 -4.57
N PHE A 151 -3.39 -2.60 -5.83
CA PHE A 151 -2.63 -2.09 -6.97
C PHE A 151 -2.44 -0.57 -6.92
N ASP A 152 -3.48 0.18 -6.56
CA ASP A 152 -3.41 1.64 -6.38
C ASP A 152 -2.44 2.01 -5.24
N LEU A 153 -2.46 1.26 -4.14
CA LEU A 153 -1.55 1.45 -3.02
C LEU A 153 -0.09 1.23 -3.46
N ARG A 154 0.17 0.10 -4.13
CA ARG A 154 1.49 -0.21 -4.70
C ARG A 154 1.95 0.86 -5.69
N GLU A 155 1.07 1.30 -6.58
CA GLU A 155 1.42 2.34 -7.56
C GLU A 155 1.69 3.69 -6.88
N ARG A 156 0.97 4.04 -5.81
CA ARG A 156 1.24 5.26 -5.02
C ARG A 156 2.62 5.20 -4.34
N ILE A 157 2.99 4.08 -3.72
CA ILE A 157 4.34 3.88 -3.17
C ILE A 157 5.37 4.03 -4.28
N ARG A 158 5.16 3.39 -5.43
CA ARG A 158 6.05 3.45 -6.58
C ARG A 158 6.18 4.86 -7.17
N VAL A 159 5.11 5.63 -7.18
CA VAL A 159 5.12 7.03 -7.65
C VAL A 159 5.83 7.94 -6.66
N GLN A 160 5.65 7.73 -5.35
CA GLN A 160 6.35 8.48 -4.31
C GLN A 160 7.85 8.17 -4.27
N SER A 161 8.24 6.94 -4.61
CA SER A 161 9.64 6.53 -4.70
C SER A 161 10.34 6.97 -6.00
N LYS A 162 9.69 7.76 -6.87
CA LYS A 162 10.34 8.27 -8.07
C LYS A 162 11.40 9.30 -7.73
N LEU A 163 12.64 8.97 -8.04
CA LEU A 163 13.75 9.90 -7.91
C LEU A 163 13.57 11.11 -8.84
N PRO A 164 13.84 12.34 -8.37
CA PRO A 164 13.77 13.53 -9.21
C PRO A 164 14.83 13.48 -10.33
N GLN A 165 14.59 14.18 -11.43
CA GLN A 165 15.61 14.32 -12.46
C GLN A 165 16.78 15.16 -11.94
N LEU A 166 18.01 14.69 -12.15
CA LEU A 166 19.23 15.37 -11.78
C LEU A 166 19.84 16.11 -12.97
N PRO A 167 20.75 17.07 -12.73
CA PRO A 167 21.56 17.69 -13.78
C PRO A 167 22.36 16.65 -14.57
N LYS A 168 22.80 16.99 -15.79
CA LYS A 168 23.50 16.08 -16.71
C LYS A 168 24.80 15.46 -16.15
N ALA A 169 25.42 16.12 -15.17
CA ALA A 169 26.62 15.61 -14.51
C ALA A 169 26.32 14.52 -13.46
N TRP A 170 25.08 14.10 -13.33
CA TRP A 170 24.67 13.14 -12.33
C TRP A 170 23.81 12.05 -12.92
N HIS A 171 24.15 10.81 -12.61
CA HIS A 171 23.34 9.64 -12.88
C HIS A 171 22.77 9.08 -11.57
N ARG A 172 21.57 8.54 -11.61
CA ARG A 172 20.92 7.93 -10.47
C ARG A 172 20.16 6.68 -10.86
N GLU A 173 20.23 5.68 -10.03
CA GLU A 173 19.42 4.47 -10.18
C GLU A 173 18.86 4.01 -8.85
N MET A 174 17.75 3.32 -8.91
CA MET A 174 17.11 2.75 -7.75
C MET A 174 16.46 1.41 -8.14
N ALA A 175 16.61 0.43 -7.27
CA ALA A 175 15.88 -0.82 -7.35
C ALA A 175 15.25 -1.15 -5.99
N LEU A 176 14.02 -1.64 -6.03
CA LEU A 176 13.25 -2.10 -4.87
C LEU A 176 12.71 -3.49 -5.18
N ARG A 177 12.93 -4.45 -4.30
CA ARG A 177 12.42 -5.82 -4.46
C ARG A 177 11.81 -6.32 -3.16
N PRO A 178 10.47 -6.51 -3.13
CA PRO A 178 9.79 -7.05 -1.97
C PRO A 178 10.19 -8.50 -1.67
N ALA A 179 10.12 -8.89 -0.39
CA ALA A 179 10.33 -10.23 0.10
C ALA A 179 9.40 -11.25 -0.57
N GLY A 180 9.90 -12.44 -0.90
CA GLY A 180 9.10 -13.59 -1.32
C GLY A 180 8.12 -13.35 -2.48
N GLY A 181 8.38 -12.36 -3.35
CA GLY A 181 7.48 -11.99 -4.45
C GLY A 181 6.18 -11.30 -3.99
N GLN A 182 6.15 -10.79 -2.76
CA GLN A 182 5.00 -10.05 -2.22
C GLN A 182 4.75 -8.77 -3.02
N SER A 183 3.52 -8.25 -2.91
CA SER A 183 3.11 -7.04 -3.61
C SER A 183 3.57 -5.76 -2.92
N PHE A 184 4.00 -5.84 -1.67
CA PHE A 184 4.38 -4.72 -0.80
C PHE A 184 5.73 -4.97 -0.16
N SER A 185 6.50 -3.89 0.00
CA SER A 185 7.78 -3.82 0.69
C SER A 185 7.66 -2.89 1.89
N GLY A 186 8.35 -3.21 2.98
CA GLY A 186 8.65 -2.30 4.08
C GLY A 186 9.65 -1.22 3.65
N ASP A 187 10.52 -1.56 2.70
CA ASP A 187 11.52 -0.63 2.17
C ASP A 187 10.90 0.42 1.27
N PHE A 188 11.34 1.66 1.42
CA PHE A 188 11.00 2.72 0.50
C PHE A 188 12.10 3.78 0.39
N VAL A 189 12.08 4.52 -0.72
CA VAL A 189 12.90 5.71 -0.93
C VAL A 189 12.01 6.91 -1.14
N VAL A 190 12.35 8.03 -0.53
CA VAL A 190 11.76 9.33 -0.83
C VAL A 190 12.88 10.29 -1.19
N ALA A 191 12.73 11.03 -2.28
CA ALA A 191 13.73 12.00 -2.69
C ALA A 191 13.10 13.26 -3.28
N ALA A 192 13.73 14.40 -3.02
CA ALA A 192 13.31 15.70 -3.52
C ALA A 192 14.53 16.54 -3.93
N ARG A 193 14.32 17.43 -4.89
CA ARG A 193 15.27 18.52 -5.13
C ARG A 193 14.83 19.74 -4.36
N THR A 194 15.67 20.20 -3.45
CA THR A 194 15.42 21.32 -2.55
C THR A 194 16.34 22.49 -2.90
N ASN A 195 16.25 23.57 -2.15
CA ASN A 195 17.08 24.76 -2.35
C ASN A 195 17.14 25.25 -3.82
N GLY A 196 15.96 25.44 -4.42
CA GLY A 196 15.87 25.86 -5.83
C GLY A 196 16.37 24.82 -6.84
N GLY A 197 16.45 23.55 -6.42
CA GLY A 197 16.90 22.43 -7.24
C GLY A 197 18.41 22.18 -7.21
N ARG A 198 19.14 22.90 -6.35
CA ARG A 198 20.59 22.76 -6.17
C ARG A 198 20.96 21.55 -5.28
N THR A 199 20.10 21.22 -4.35
CA THR A 199 20.34 20.15 -3.39
C THR A 199 19.45 18.94 -3.71
N LEU A 200 20.02 17.74 -3.71
CA LEU A 200 19.27 16.50 -3.65
C LEU A 200 19.16 16.06 -2.19
N GLU A 201 17.95 15.93 -1.68
CA GLU A 201 17.68 15.23 -0.44
C GLU A 201 17.03 13.87 -0.76
N ALA A 202 17.55 12.78 -0.21
CA ALA A 202 17.04 11.44 -0.38
C ALA A 202 17.08 10.67 0.93
N VAL A 203 16.02 9.92 1.21
CA VAL A 203 15.90 9.07 2.40
C VAL A 203 15.60 7.66 1.94
N LEU A 204 16.42 6.71 2.32
CA LEU A 204 16.17 5.28 2.22
C LEU A 204 15.78 4.79 3.61
N THR A 205 14.68 4.06 3.69
CA THR A 205 14.10 3.59 4.96
C THR A 205 13.67 2.15 4.81
N ASP A 206 13.96 1.36 5.84
CA ASP A 206 13.41 0.03 6.06
C ASP A 206 12.50 0.07 7.29
N VAL A 207 11.28 -0.42 7.13
CA VAL A 207 10.22 -0.42 8.16
C VAL A 207 10.06 -1.83 8.72
N SER A 208 10.17 -1.95 10.03
CA SER A 208 9.97 -3.22 10.73
C SER A 208 8.67 -3.93 10.37
N GLY A 209 8.74 -5.26 10.20
CA GLY A 209 7.61 -6.11 9.86
C GLY A 209 7.65 -6.61 8.41
N LYS A 210 6.68 -7.44 8.04
CA LYS A 210 6.58 -8.03 6.68
C LYS A 210 5.15 -7.99 6.16
N GLY A 211 5.01 -8.01 4.85
CA GLY A 211 3.70 -8.12 4.20
C GLY A 211 2.88 -6.85 4.17
N MET A 212 1.56 -6.98 4.31
CA MET A 212 0.63 -5.83 4.15
C MET A 212 0.78 -4.78 5.25
N ASP A 213 1.11 -5.18 6.46
CA ASP A 213 1.25 -4.26 7.59
C ASP A 213 2.50 -3.39 7.41
N ALA A 214 3.64 -3.98 7.07
CA ALA A 214 4.86 -3.24 6.73
C ALA A 214 4.63 -2.30 5.52
N GLY A 215 3.98 -2.79 4.46
CA GLY A 215 3.64 -1.96 3.30
C GLY A 215 2.71 -0.79 3.62
N SER A 216 1.75 -0.97 4.53
CA SER A 216 0.86 0.11 4.98
C SER A 216 1.61 1.15 5.80
N ARG A 217 2.52 0.72 6.68
CA ARG A 217 3.41 1.60 7.44
C ARG A 217 4.37 2.34 6.51
N ALA A 218 5.00 1.64 5.56
CA ALA A 218 5.89 2.23 4.56
C ALA A 218 5.18 3.33 3.73
N LEU A 219 3.92 3.10 3.31
CA LEU A 219 3.14 4.12 2.63
C LEU A 219 2.90 5.35 3.49
N LEU A 220 2.48 5.16 4.75
CA LEU A 220 2.23 6.25 5.68
C LEU A 220 3.50 7.07 5.93
N LEU A 221 4.62 6.37 6.18
CA LEU A 221 5.92 7.01 6.41
C LEU A 221 6.46 7.69 5.16
N SER A 222 6.36 7.08 3.99
CA SER A 222 6.82 7.70 2.74
C SER A 222 6.09 9.01 2.44
N GLY A 223 4.78 9.08 2.73
CA GLY A 223 4.01 10.30 2.63
C GLY A 223 4.45 11.38 3.63
N ALA A 224 4.67 11.00 4.89
CA ALA A 224 5.14 11.91 5.93
C ALA A 224 6.56 12.42 5.62
N PHE A 225 7.47 11.53 5.27
CA PHE A 225 8.86 11.86 4.96
C PHE A 225 8.96 12.74 3.71
N GLY A 226 8.14 12.45 2.67
CA GLY A 226 8.05 13.31 1.49
C GLY A 226 7.60 14.73 1.80
N GLY A 227 6.73 14.90 2.79
CA GLY A 227 6.32 16.24 3.26
C GLY A 227 7.35 16.94 4.15
N LEU A 228 8.22 16.20 4.83
CA LEU A 228 9.29 16.75 5.69
C LEU A 228 10.53 17.14 4.90
N LEU A 229 10.88 16.41 3.83
CA LEU A 229 12.04 16.72 2.97
C LEU A 229 11.94 18.14 2.41
N GLY A 230 13.01 18.91 2.58
CA GLY A 230 13.09 20.32 2.15
C GLY A 230 12.22 21.29 2.95
N SER A 231 11.39 20.80 3.87
CA SER A 231 10.57 21.66 4.75
C SER A 231 11.25 21.95 6.08
N LEU A 232 12.26 21.16 6.43
CA LEU A 232 13.05 21.27 7.65
C LEU A 232 14.54 21.38 7.32
N PRO A 233 15.35 21.98 8.21
CA PRO A 233 16.80 21.85 8.11
C PRO A 233 17.21 20.35 8.15
N PRO A 234 18.26 19.92 7.42
CA PRO A 234 18.65 18.52 7.31
C PRO A 234 18.78 17.79 8.65
N HIS A 235 19.44 18.40 9.64
CA HIS A 235 19.64 17.84 10.98
C HIS A 235 18.34 17.66 11.77
N ALA A 236 17.26 18.34 11.41
CA ALA A 236 15.96 18.24 12.07
C ALA A 236 15.05 17.17 11.45
N PHE A 237 15.43 16.59 10.29
CA PHE A 237 14.59 15.63 9.59
C PHE A 237 14.40 14.33 10.40
N LEU A 238 15.49 13.63 10.79
CA LEU A 238 15.38 12.38 11.55
C LEU A 238 14.74 12.55 12.93
N PRO A 239 15.02 13.61 13.73
CA PRO A 239 14.25 13.90 14.94
C PRO A 239 12.75 14.08 14.69
N ALA A 240 12.35 14.78 13.64
CA ALA A 240 10.94 14.95 13.30
C ALA A 240 10.30 13.64 12.83
N ALA A 241 11.01 12.84 12.04
CA ALA A 241 10.60 11.51 11.62
C ALA A 241 10.40 10.58 12.83
N ASN A 242 11.34 10.58 13.77
CA ASN A 242 11.25 9.82 15.03
C ASN A 242 10.00 10.22 15.83
N GLY A 243 9.80 11.52 16.06
CA GLY A 243 8.60 12.02 16.74
C GLY A 243 7.30 11.69 15.99
N TYR A 244 7.33 11.54 14.66
CA TYR A 244 6.18 11.08 13.88
C TYR A 244 5.88 9.61 14.16
N LEU A 245 6.89 8.73 14.11
CA LEU A 245 6.71 7.29 14.39
C LEU A 245 6.17 7.04 15.80
N LEU A 246 6.73 7.70 16.80
CA LEU A 246 6.30 7.57 18.20
C LEU A 246 4.82 7.90 18.42
N ARG A 247 4.23 8.77 17.59
CA ARG A 247 2.80 9.13 17.65
C ARG A 247 1.88 8.13 16.97
N GLN A 248 2.41 7.14 16.24
CA GLN A 248 1.58 6.16 15.53
C GLN A 248 1.02 5.06 16.44
N ASP A 249 1.58 4.90 17.66
CA ASP A 249 1.16 3.89 18.65
C ASP A 249 1.11 2.47 18.07
N TRP A 250 2.15 2.12 17.31
CA TRP A 250 2.29 0.78 16.74
C TRP A 250 2.91 -0.16 17.78
N ASP A 251 2.34 -1.36 17.97
CA ASP A 251 2.83 -2.35 18.94
C ASP A 251 4.30 -2.76 18.71
N GLU A 252 4.71 -2.85 17.44
CA GLU A 252 6.09 -3.08 17.02
C GLU A 252 6.37 -2.18 15.82
N GLY A 253 6.70 -0.93 16.05
CA GLY A 253 6.84 0.06 15.00
C GLY A 253 8.13 0.85 15.10
N PHE A 254 9.23 0.29 14.62
CA PHE A 254 10.47 1.01 14.41
C PHE A 254 10.87 0.98 12.93
N ALA A 255 11.78 1.84 12.56
CA ALA A 255 12.35 1.86 11.24
C ALA A 255 13.83 2.23 11.29
N THR A 256 14.60 1.73 10.33
CA THR A 256 15.94 2.23 10.04
C THR A 256 15.87 3.24 8.92
N SER A 257 16.71 4.26 8.93
CA SER A 257 16.75 5.26 7.85
C SER A 257 18.14 5.84 7.65
N ILE A 258 18.51 6.08 6.39
CA ILE A 258 19.66 6.89 6.02
C ILE A 258 19.18 8.08 5.19
N HIS A 259 19.56 9.29 5.62
CA HIS A 259 19.18 10.55 4.98
C HIS A 259 20.41 11.18 4.33
N LEU A 260 20.39 11.27 3.01
CA LEU A 260 21.40 11.94 2.17
C LEU A 260 20.97 13.36 1.87
N VAL A 261 21.88 14.30 2.07
CA VAL A 261 21.81 15.69 1.61
C VAL A 261 23.02 15.97 0.73
N LEU A 262 22.81 16.14 -0.57
CA LEU A 262 23.87 16.30 -1.57
C LEU A 262 23.73 17.61 -2.31
N ASP A 263 24.77 18.44 -2.28
CA ASP A 263 24.89 19.62 -3.14
C ASP A 263 25.31 19.17 -4.56
N LEU A 264 24.46 19.40 -5.54
CA LEU A 264 24.64 18.95 -6.92
C LEU A 264 25.65 19.78 -7.71
N GLU A 265 26.09 20.95 -7.19
CA GLU A 265 27.12 21.76 -7.81
C GLU A 265 28.52 21.36 -7.30
N SER A 266 28.72 21.38 -5.99
CA SER A 266 30.02 21.03 -5.39
C SER A 266 30.26 19.51 -5.37
N GLY A 267 29.22 18.74 -5.13
CA GLY A 267 29.30 17.30 -4.85
C GLY A 267 29.49 16.99 -3.37
N ASP A 268 29.50 18.01 -2.50
CA ASP A 268 29.57 17.81 -1.07
C ASP A 268 28.26 17.20 -0.56
N TYR A 269 28.38 16.23 0.33
CA TYR A 269 27.22 15.59 0.92
C TYR A 269 27.33 15.45 2.43
N GLU A 270 26.18 15.28 3.06
CA GLU A 270 26.01 14.91 4.45
C GLU A 270 25.07 13.71 4.55
N LEU A 271 25.48 12.67 5.29
CA LEU A 271 24.69 11.48 5.58
C LEU A 271 24.35 11.44 7.06
N PHE A 272 23.05 11.34 7.36
CA PHE A 272 22.53 11.11 8.70
C PHE A 272 21.99 9.69 8.79
N SER A 273 22.23 9.00 9.89
CA SER A 273 21.77 7.62 10.08
C SER A 273 20.87 7.47 11.30
N ALA A 274 19.86 6.62 11.14
CA ALA A 274 19.00 6.14 12.21
C ALA A 274 19.01 4.62 12.20
N GLY A 275 20.10 4.01 12.75
CA GLY A 275 20.30 2.57 12.84
C GLY A 275 20.37 1.85 11.49
N HIS A 276 20.70 2.55 10.42
CA HIS A 276 20.72 2.01 9.05
C HIS A 276 22.14 1.55 8.66
N PRO A 277 22.28 0.55 7.77
CA PRO A 277 23.57 0.17 7.21
C PRO A 277 24.36 1.37 6.65
N PRO A 278 25.71 1.32 6.65
CA PRO A 278 26.53 2.42 6.15
C PRO A 278 26.31 2.67 4.65
N GLY A 279 26.46 3.92 4.22
CA GLY A 279 26.63 4.22 2.81
C GLY A 279 27.99 3.70 2.31
N LEU A 280 28.10 3.30 1.06
CA LEU A 280 29.34 2.88 0.42
C LEU A 280 29.73 3.88 -0.66
N GLN A 281 30.91 4.48 -0.55
CA GLN A 281 31.45 5.40 -1.55
C GLN A 281 32.58 4.73 -2.33
N LEU A 282 32.43 4.65 -3.65
CA LEU A 282 33.53 4.35 -4.56
C LEU A 282 34.25 5.67 -4.92
N SER A 283 35.55 5.71 -4.66
CA SER A 283 36.42 6.79 -5.12
C SER A 283 37.06 6.41 -6.44
N ALA A 284 36.64 6.99 -7.56
CA ALA A 284 37.13 6.66 -8.90
C ALA A 284 38.65 6.81 -9.02
N GLY A 285 39.25 7.78 -8.33
CA GLY A 285 40.71 8.00 -8.34
C GLY A 285 41.52 6.87 -7.72
N SER A 286 41.00 6.13 -6.73
CA SER A 286 41.67 5.01 -6.07
C SER A 286 41.10 3.66 -6.44
N GLY A 287 39.88 3.61 -7.01
CA GLY A 287 39.14 2.37 -7.26
C GLY A 287 38.75 1.63 -5.99
N ARG A 288 38.64 2.31 -4.84
CA ARG A 288 38.33 1.70 -3.54
C ARG A 288 36.98 2.11 -3.04
N TRP A 289 36.30 1.15 -2.46
CA TRP A 289 35.08 1.35 -1.69
C TRP A 289 35.44 1.74 -0.24
N GLU A 290 34.71 2.71 0.29
CA GLU A 290 34.84 3.16 1.67
C GLU A 290 33.44 3.19 2.30
N GLU A 291 33.33 2.64 3.51
CA GLU A 291 32.11 2.74 4.30
C GLU A 291 31.95 4.15 4.87
N LYS A 292 30.76 4.69 4.73
CA LYS A 292 30.35 6.00 5.27
C LYS A 292 29.30 5.75 6.35
N ALA A 293 29.78 5.44 7.56
CA ALA A 293 28.93 5.14 8.71
C ALA A 293 28.70 6.39 9.56
N ALA A 294 27.46 6.72 9.82
CA ALA A 294 27.01 7.64 10.87
C ALA A 294 26.25 6.85 11.92
N GLU A 295 26.36 7.24 13.19
CA GLU A 295 25.70 6.57 14.29
C GLU A 295 24.32 7.20 14.59
N GLY A 296 23.41 6.40 15.09
CA GLY A 296 22.08 6.86 15.52
C GLY A 296 21.19 5.69 15.91
N PRO A 297 20.24 5.91 16.83
CA PRO A 297 19.26 4.89 17.21
C PRO A 297 18.25 4.66 16.10
N LEU A 298 17.49 3.57 16.19
CA LEU A 298 16.33 3.30 15.34
C LEU A 298 15.26 4.40 15.53
N LEU A 299 14.52 4.71 14.48
CA LEU A 299 13.34 5.59 14.57
C LEU A 299 12.20 4.89 15.28
N GLY A 300 11.47 5.64 16.13
CA GLY A 300 10.27 5.14 16.82
C GLY A 300 10.52 4.39 18.13
N VAL A 301 11.76 4.40 18.65
CA VAL A 301 12.11 3.65 19.88
C VAL A 301 11.96 4.52 21.13
N TYR A 302 12.49 5.74 21.14
CA TYR A 302 12.38 6.65 22.27
C TYR A 302 12.39 8.12 21.86
N ASP A 303 11.81 8.97 22.69
CA ASP A 303 11.75 10.40 22.45
C ASP A 303 13.09 11.09 22.72
N GLY A 304 13.35 12.19 22.00
CA GLY A 304 14.59 12.96 22.14
C GLY A 304 15.84 12.30 21.57
N ALA A 305 15.68 11.29 20.71
CA ALA A 305 16.79 10.62 20.03
C ALA A 305 17.64 11.61 19.22
N GLN A 306 18.97 11.45 19.32
CA GLN A 306 19.96 12.22 18.53
C GLN A 306 20.50 11.35 17.42
N PHE A 307 20.74 11.96 16.25
CA PHE A 307 21.21 11.27 15.05
C PHE A 307 22.46 11.99 14.55
N ASP A 308 23.55 11.26 14.48
CA ASP A 308 24.81 11.81 14.01
C ASP A 308 24.86 11.87 12.49
N SER A 309 25.77 12.67 11.98
CA SER A 309 26.04 12.79 10.54
C SER A 309 27.52 12.69 10.23
N ILE A 310 27.79 12.25 9.01
CA ILE A 310 29.13 12.32 8.42
C ILE A 310 29.09 13.15 7.15
N LYS A 311 30.18 13.78 6.84
CA LYS A 311 30.36 14.60 5.62
C LYS A 311 31.31 13.92 4.66
N GLY A 312 31.05 14.10 3.39
CA GLY A 312 31.89 13.61 2.31
C GLY A 312 31.73 14.47 1.06
N SER A 313 32.44 14.08 0.01
CA SER A 313 32.33 14.74 -1.29
C SER A 313 32.45 13.71 -2.40
N LEU A 314 31.60 13.81 -3.40
CA LEU A 314 31.64 13.01 -4.63
C LEU A 314 32.33 13.82 -5.72
N ARG A 315 33.49 13.35 -6.19
CA ARG A 315 34.21 13.89 -7.34
C ARG A 315 33.65 13.29 -8.64
N PRO A 316 33.92 13.88 -9.80
CA PRO A 316 33.59 13.23 -11.07
C PRO A 316 34.12 11.80 -11.14
N GLY A 317 33.25 10.85 -11.50
CA GLY A 317 33.49 9.41 -11.49
C GLY A 317 33.19 8.68 -10.18
N ASP A 318 32.98 9.39 -9.06
CA ASP A 318 32.65 8.76 -7.78
C ASP A 318 31.19 8.31 -7.75
N VAL A 319 30.93 7.30 -6.93
CA VAL A 319 29.60 6.71 -6.73
C VAL A 319 29.30 6.59 -5.24
N LEU A 320 28.09 6.94 -4.85
CA LEU A 320 27.54 6.67 -3.53
C LEU A 320 26.41 5.64 -3.65
N MET A 321 26.49 4.58 -2.88
CA MET A 321 25.55 3.48 -2.82
C MET A 321 24.94 3.42 -1.42
N LEU A 322 23.60 3.48 -1.35
CA LEU A 322 22.80 3.30 -0.13
C LEU A 322 21.92 2.06 -0.32
N PHE A 323 21.79 1.22 0.71
CA PHE A 323 21.08 -0.07 0.61
C PHE A 323 20.49 -0.48 1.95
N THR A 324 19.44 -1.28 1.94
CA THR A 324 18.84 -1.89 3.14
C THR A 324 19.53 -3.20 3.50
N ASP A 325 19.43 -3.59 4.76
CA ASP A 325 20.09 -4.78 5.32
C ASP A 325 19.69 -6.08 4.60
N GLY A 326 18.42 -6.20 4.16
CA GLY A 326 17.95 -7.35 3.38
C GLY A 326 18.73 -7.60 2.07
N LEU A 327 19.56 -6.64 1.61
CA LEU A 327 20.46 -6.86 0.47
C LEU A 327 21.75 -7.59 0.88
N VAL A 328 22.25 -7.37 2.09
CA VAL A 328 23.56 -7.82 2.56
C VAL A 328 23.48 -8.85 3.68
N GLU A 329 22.47 -8.78 4.55
CA GLU A 329 22.28 -9.69 5.67
C GLU A 329 21.44 -10.91 5.29
N THR A 330 21.84 -12.09 5.77
CA THR A 330 21.06 -13.32 5.67
C THR A 330 21.20 -14.11 6.97
N SER A 331 20.38 -15.16 7.17
CA SER A 331 20.51 -16.06 8.32
C SER A 331 21.90 -16.69 8.47
N ASP A 332 22.65 -16.77 7.37
CA ASP A 332 23.93 -17.48 7.29
C ASP A 332 25.11 -16.55 6.96
N ARG A 333 24.87 -15.25 6.87
CA ARG A 333 25.88 -14.25 6.48
C ARG A 333 25.68 -12.97 7.28
N ASP A 334 26.76 -12.45 7.84
CA ASP A 334 26.78 -11.16 8.48
C ASP A 334 26.83 -9.98 7.48
N ILE A 335 26.56 -8.78 7.97
CA ILE A 335 26.50 -7.56 7.16
C ILE A 335 27.86 -7.28 6.49
N ALA A 336 28.98 -7.52 7.16
CA ALA A 336 30.30 -7.22 6.61
C ALA A 336 30.62 -8.10 5.39
N GLU A 337 30.37 -9.42 5.48
CA GLU A 337 30.53 -10.33 4.35
C GLU A 337 29.58 -9.98 3.19
N GLY A 338 28.36 -9.53 3.52
CA GLY A 338 27.39 -9.07 2.52
C GLY A 338 27.86 -7.81 1.81
N ILE A 339 28.46 -6.86 2.51
CA ILE A 339 29.05 -5.63 1.94
C ILE A 339 30.20 -5.97 1.00
N ASP A 340 31.11 -6.86 1.41
CA ASP A 340 32.23 -7.31 0.56
C ASP A 340 31.72 -7.93 -0.75
N ARG A 341 30.67 -8.74 -0.68
CA ARG A 341 30.05 -9.31 -1.87
C ARG A 341 29.38 -8.26 -2.75
N LEU A 342 28.66 -7.31 -2.15
CA LEU A 342 27.98 -6.24 -2.87
C LEU A 342 28.98 -5.36 -3.62
N THR A 343 30.08 -4.95 -2.98
CA THR A 343 31.13 -4.15 -3.60
C THR A 343 31.88 -4.92 -4.68
N GLY A 344 32.18 -6.21 -4.47
CA GLY A 344 32.80 -7.08 -5.47
C GLY A 344 31.92 -7.27 -6.73
N GLU A 345 30.59 -7.37 -6.59
CA GLU A 345 29.69 -7.39 -7.74
C GLU A 345 29.57 -6.00 -8.40
N ALA A 346 29.59 -4.93 -7.61
CA ALA A 346 29.51 -3.55 -8.10
C ALA A 346 30.72 -3.14 -8.95
N ASP A 347 31.91 -3.69 -8.68
CA ASP A 347 33.13 -3.42 -9.45
C ASP A 347 32.97 -3.75 -10.95
N ARG A 348 32.10 -4.67 -11.30
CA ARG A 348 31.81 -5.03 -12.69
C ARG A 348 31.16 -3.90 -13.50
N TYR A 349 30.55 -2.93 -12.82
CA TYR A 349 29.81 -1.83 -13.43
C TYR A 349 30.59 -0.52 -13.46
N VAL A 350 31.78 -0.46 -12.84
CA VAL A 350 32.63 0.74 -12.80
C VAL A 350 32.91 1.29 -14.19
N SER A 351 33.34 0.42 -15.13
CA SER A 351 33.64 0.82 -16.50
C SER A 351 32.45 1.29 -17.31
N GLY A 352 31.23 0.88 -16.94
CA GLY A 352 29.97 1.26 -17.57
C GLY A 352 29.27 2.45 -16.91
N GLY A 353 29.86 3.09 -15.90
CA GLY A 353 29.27 4.20 -15.18
C GLY A 353 28.01 3.83 -14.40
N PHE A 354 27.87 2.57 -14.00
CA PHE A 354 26.75 2.01 -13.23
C PHE A 354 25.38 2.08 -13.94
N HIS A 355 25.33 2.28 -15.23
CA HIS A 355 24.06 2.27 -15.97
C HIS A 355 23.42 0.88 -15.96
N GLY A 356 22.17 0.79 -15.45
CA GLY A 356 21.44 -0.46 -15.29
C GLY A 356 21.90 -1.34 -14.11
N ALA A 357 22.85 -0.85 -13.28
CA ALA A 357 23.47 -1.65 -12.26
C ALA A 357 22.53 -1.99 -11.08
N ALA A 358 21.68 -1.07 -10.64
CA ALA A 358 20.91 -1.24 -9.41
C ALA A 358 20.07 -2.51 -9.40
N TRP A 359 19.35 -2.80 -10.47
CA TRP A 359 18.54 -4.01 -10.57
C TRP A 359 19.35 -5.29 -10.60
N HIS A 360 20.45 -5.30 -11.38
CA HIS A 360 21.32 -6.45 -11.49
C HIS A 360 22.04 -6.77 -10.19
N LEU A 361 22.47 -5.74 -9.44
CA LEU A 361 23.11 -5.91 -8.14
C LEU A 361 22.16 -6.58 -7.13
N ILE A 362 20.91 -6.12 -7.04
CA ILE A 362 19.92 -6.78 -6.16
C ILE A 362 19.74 -8.26 -6.55
N GLU A 363 19.69 -8.57 -7.84
CA GLU A 363 19.52 -9.96 -8.30
C GLU A 363 20.76 -10.82 -8.05
N ALA A 364 21.96 -10.27 -8.23
CA ALA A 364 23.22 -11.03 -8.09
C ALA A 364 23.57 -11.33 -6.63
N VAL A 365 23.36 -10.34 -5.72
CA VAL A 365 23.80 -10.43 -4.33
C VAL A 365 22.80 -11.20 -3.46
N ALA A 366 21.52 -11.02 -3.70
CA ALA A 366 20.47 -11.49 -2.80
C ALA A 366 19.44 -12.42 -3.49
N LYS A 367 19.91 -13.38 -4.30
CA LYS A 367 19.09 -14.25 -5.14
C LYS A 367 18.08 -15.09 -4.33
N ASP A 368 18.46 -15.52 -3.12
CA ASP A 368 17.67 -16.45 -2.29
C ASP A 368 17.21 -15.81 -0.96
N VAL A 369 17.25 -14.49 -0.84
CA VAL A 369 16.90 -13.78 0.39
C VAL A 369 15.40 -13.54 0.44
N ASN A 370 14.78 -13.93 1.56
CA ASN A 370 13.34 -13.70 1.82
C ASN A 370 13.13 -12.45 2.69
N ASP A 371 13.78 -11.34 2.28
CA ASP A 371 13.56 -10.03 2.89
C ASP A 371 13.37 -8.95 1.84
N ASP A 372 12.85 -7.79 2.26
CA ASP A 372 12.73 -6.61 1.44
C ASP A 372 14.12 -6.05 1.11
N ARG A 373 14.31 -5.55 -0.09
CA ARG A 373 15.62 -5.09 -0.57
C ARG A 373 15.48 -3.81 -1.36
N ALA A 374 16.25 -2.83 -0.96
CA ALA A 374 16.36 -1.58 -1.66
C ALA A 374 17.82 -1.19 -1.93
N LEU A 375 18.05 -0.59 -3.06
CA LEU A 375 19.35 -0.07 -3.46
C LEU A 375 19.16 1.27 -4.18
N LEU A 376 19.89 2.29 -3.73
CA LEU A 376 19.96 3.61 -4.35
C LEU A 376 21.40 3.91 -4.73
N LEU A 377 21.64 4.20 -6.00
CA LEU A 377 22.92 4.62 -6.56
C LEU A 377 22.86 6.09 -6.97
N ILE A 378 23.84 6.87 -6.54
CA ILE A 378 24.06 8.25 -6.98
C ILE A 378 25.46 8.32 -7.54
N CYS A 379 25.59 8.58 -8.83
CA CYS A 379 26.85 8.62 -9.55
C CYS A 379 27.11 10.05 -10.06
N ARG A 380 28.31 10.55 -9.87
CA ARG A 380 28.74 11.80 -10.50
C ARG A 380 29.51 11.44 -11.77
N ASP A 381 28.96 11.82 -12.93
CA ASP A 381 29.58 11.52 -14.22
C ASP A 381 30.97 12.15 -14.33
N ALA A 382 31.89 11.50 -15.08
CA ALA A 382 33.27 11.90 -15.23
C ALA A 382 33.46 13.12 -16.15
#